data_77da15d96046a4d460d73e1ee868cd45
#
_entry.id   77da15d96046a4d460d73e1ee868cd45
#
_cell.length_a   1.000
_cell.length_b   1.000
_cell.length_c   1.000
_cell.angle_alpha   90.00
_cell.angle_beta   90.00
_cell.angle_gamma   90.00
#
_symmetry.space_group_name_H-M   'P 1'
#
loop_
_entity.id
_entity.type
_entity.pdbx_description
1 polymer ?
#
loop_
_entity_poly.entity_id
_entity_poly.type
_entity_poly.pdbx_seq_one_letter_code
_entity_poly.pdbx_strand_id
1 'polypeptide(L)'
;MAKGHDKFQFSVNGALHGTGDKVLDGSQIREIAGLEPATDFVLIQIEGGLARSISIEEEVKFASGEIPVFLSFASDRTYNFTVNERGWEWGSPSILAADIYRYGEIDEELELILDSAGDAVIPTDGEVALDGAGVERIRSREPKMVTIKVNGRPRAVEKRPHSYREIAAIAYPNPDFENFNYTITYLHGVHGAEGDLVEGETIQVKKGMVFNVRRSDKS
;
A
#
# COMPACT_ATOMS: atom_id res chain seq x y z
N MET A 1 -19.42 20.01 -36.79
CA MET A 1 -19.76 18.92 -35.89
C MET A 1 -19.70 19.44 -34.48
N ALA A 2 -20.84 19.52 -33.79
CA ALA A 2 -20.90 20.00 -32.41
C ALA A 2 -20.15 19.01 -31.52
N LYS A 3 -19.15 19.51 -30.78
CA LYS A 3 -18.55 18.74 -29.67
C LYS A 3 -19.64 18.53 -28.65
N GLY A 4 -20.20 17.28 -28.58
CA GLY A 4 -21.06 16.90 -27.47
C GLY A 4 -20.29 17.17 -26.19
N HIS A 5 -20.93 17.81 -25.23
CA HIS A 5 -20.35 17.99 -23.89
C HIS A 5 -20.30 16.58 -23.27
N ASP A 6 -19.11 16.11 -23.01
CA ASP A 6 -18.90 14.87 -22.27
C ASP A 6 -19.53 15.03 -20.89
N LYS A 7 -20.64 14.31 -20.66
CA LYS A 7 -21.38 14.36 -19.38
C LYS A 7 -20.77 13.47 -18.32
N PHE A 8 -20.08 12.43 -18.77
CA PHE A 8 -19.47 11.42 -17.91
C PHE A 8 -18.01 11.26 -18.28
N GLN A 9 -17.21 10.92 -17.32
CA GLN A 9 -15.79 10.69 -17.47
C GLN A 9 -15.38 9.37 -16.83
N PHE A 10 -14.34 8.75 -17.36
CA PHE A 10 -13.69 7.58 -16.80
C PHE A 10 -12.20 7.62 -17.12
N SER A 11 -11.38 6.88 -16.38
CA SER A 11 -9.95 6.76 -16.66
C SER A 11 -9.60 5.35 -17.09
N VAL A 12 -8.68 5.22 -18.06
CA VAL A 12 -8.05 3.96 -18.43
C VAL A 12 -6.54 4.16 -18.36
N ASN A 13 -5.85 3.38 -17.53
CA ASN A 13 -4.41 3.51 -17.26
C ASN A 13 -4.00 4.94 -16.89
N GLY A 14 -4.87 5.66 -16.17
CA GLY A 14 -4.64 7.06 -15.77
C GLY A 14 -4.94 8.11 -16.85
N ALA A 15 -5.21 7.73 -18.09
CA ALA A 15 -5.69 8.63 -19.12
C ALA A 15 -7.20 8.87 -18.96
N LEU A 16 -7.61 10.15 -18.97
CA LEU A 16 -9.01 10.55 -18.83
C LEU A 16 -9.72 10.52 -20.19
N HIS A 17 -10.90 9.90 -20.21
CA HIS A 17 -11.78 9.81 -21.36
C HIS A 17 -13.15 10.34 -21.01
N GLY A 18 -13.90 10.84 -22.01
CA GLY A 18 -15.23 11.40 -21.86
C GLY A 18 -16.26 10.73 -22.76
N THR A 19 -17.51 10.68 -22.28
CA THR A 19 -18.64 10.18 -23.06
C THR A 19 -19.91 10.97 -22.77
N GLY A 20 -20.83 11.02 -23.75
CA GLY A 20 -22.19 11.53 -23.59
C GLY A 20 -23.15 10.48 -22.99
N ASP A 21 -22.80 9.20 -23.06
CA ASP A 21 -23.64 8.08 -22.71
C ASP A 21 -23.51 7.70 -21.24
N LYS A 22 -24.64 7.45 -20.60
CA LYS A 22 -24.70 7.04 -19.19
C LYS A 22 -24.32 5.58 -18.99
N VAL A 23 -24.41 4.77 -20.02
CA VAL A 23 -24.11 3.34 -20.01
C VAL A 23 -23.23 3.03 -21.20
N LEU A 24 -22.11 2.38 -20.98
CA LEU A 24 -21.25 1.82 -22.01
C LEU A 24 -21.04 0.34 -21.73
N ASP A 25 -20.94 -0.46 -22.76
CA ASP A 25 -20.42 -1.81 -22.62
C ASP A 25 -18.88 -1.84 -22.61
N GLY A 26 -18.32 -2.99 -22.24
CA GLY A 26 -16.87 -3.13 -22.15
C GLY A 26 -16.15 -2.95 -23.49
N SER A 27 -16.80 -3.21 -24.64
CA SER A 27 -16.27 -2.94 -25.98
C SER A 27 -16.14 -1.45 -26.23
N GLN A 28 -17.21 -0.70 -25.96
CA GLN A 28 -17.26 0.76 -26.13
C GLN A 28 -16.25 1.49 -25.25
N ILE A 29 -16.05 1.03 -24.01
CA ILE A 29 -15.00 1.60 -23.12
C ILE A 29 -13.62 1.40 -23.74
N ARG A 30 -13.33 0.20 -24.28
CA ARG A 30 -12.05 -0.08 -24.95
C ARG A 30 -11.87 0.75 -26.22
N GLU A 31 -12.89 0.86 -27.05
CA GLU A 31 -12.89 1.66 -28.28
C GLU A 31 -12.58 3.14 -27.99
N ILE A 32 -13.30 3.74 -27.02
CA ILE A 32 -13.06 5.14 -26.61
C ILE A 32 -11.63 5.33 -26.07
N ALA A 33 -11.08 4.32 -25.42
CA ALA A 33 -9.69 4.33 -24.91
C ALA A 33 -8.64 4.00 -26.00
N GLY A 34 -9.04 3.70 -27.24
CA GLY A 34 -8.14 3.35 -28.34
C GLY A 34 -7.53 1.94 -28.21
N LEU A 35 -8.21 1.02 -27.50
CA LEU A 35 -7.78 -0.36 -27.30
C LEU A 35 -8.42 -1.25 -28.37
N GLU A 36 -7.76 -1.36 -29.52
CA GLU A 36 -8.27 -2.12 -30.67
C GLU A 36 -7.28 -3.19 -31.15
N PRO A 37 -7.73 -4.40 -31.51
CA PRO A 37 -9.11 -4.88 -31.33
C PRO A 37 -9.44 -5.10 -29.84
N ALA A 38 -10.69 -4.86 -29.45
CA ALA A 38 -11.14 -4.91 -28.06
C ALA A 38 -10.89 -6.28 -27.39
N THR A 39 -10.85 -7.36 -28.19
CA THR A 39 -10.63 -8.74 -27.75
C THR A 39 -9.18 -9.01 -27.28
N ASP A 40 -8.23 -8.17 -27.66
CA ASP A 40 -6.81 -8.36 -27.32
C ASP A 40 -6.44 -7.72 -25.96
N PHE A 41 -7.46 -7.12 -25.30
CA PHE A 41 -7.25 -6.43 -24.03
C PHE A 41 -8.18 -6.93 -22.94
N VAL A 42 -7.62 -7.34 -21.82
CA VAL A 42 -8.34 -7.46 -20.55
C VAL A 42 -8.57 -6.06 -20.00
N LEU A 43 -9.81 -5.74 -19.62
CA LEU A 43 -10.18 -4.50 -18.93
C LEU A 43 -10.56 -4.82 -17.50
N ILE A 44 -9.89 -4.21 -16.53
CA ILE A 44 -10.11 -4.36 -15.10
C ILE A 44 -10.71 -3.07 -14.56
N GLN A 45 -11.86 -3.14 -13.90
CA GLN A 45 -12.42 -2.04 -13.12
C GLN A 45 -11.89 -2.09 -11.70
N ILE A 46 -11.45 -0.93 -11.18
CA ILE A 46 -11.06 -0.74 -9.78
C ILE A 46 -12.18 0.01 -9.07
N GLU A 47 -12.75 -0.61 -8.04
CA GLU A 47 -13.84 -0.02 -7.27
C GLU A 47 -13.85 -0.52 -5.82
N GLY A 48 -13.83 0.41 -4.84
CA GLY A 48 -13.92 0.10 -3.42
C GLY A 48 -12.89 -0.93 -2.92
N GLY A 49 -11.64 -0.79 -3.36
CA GLY A 49 -10.57 -1.69 -3.01
C GLY A 49 -10.66 -3.08 -3.66
N LEU A 50 -11.34 -3.19 -4.79
CA LEU A 50 -11.47 -4.42 -5.58
C LEU A 50 -11.02 -4.19 -7.02
N ALA A 51 -10.51 -5.26 -7.64
CA ALA A 51 -10.19 -5.33 -9.05
C ALA A 51 -10.99 -6.47 -9.69
N ARG A 52 -11.80 -6.17 -10.68
CA ARG A 52 -12.58 -7.18 -11.42
C ARG A 52 -12.56 -6.93 -12.93
N SER A 53 -12.59 -7.99 -13.69
CA SER A 53 -12.66 -7.89 -15.16
C SER A 53 -14.03 -7.42 -15.64
N ILE A 54 -14.02 -6.64 -16.73
CA ILE A 54 -15.21 -6.22 -17.47
C ILE A 54 -15.19 -6.95 -18.81
N SER A 55 -16.22 -7.77 -19.06
CA SER A 55 -16.35 -8.47 -20.33
C SER A 55 -16.74 -7.51 -21.47
N ILE A 56 -16.63 -7.98 -22.72
CA ILE A 56 -16.90 -7.17 -23.93
C ILE A 56 -18.34 -6.62 -23.93
N GLU A 57 -19.31 -7.45 -23.53
CA GLU A 57 -20.74 -7.11 -23.58
C GLU A 57 -21.28 -6.61 -22.23
N GLU A 58 -20.44 -6.55 -21.20
CA GLU A 58 -20.86 -6.14 -19.86
C GLU A 58 -21.10 -4.63 -19.80
N GLU A 59 -22.29 -4.24 -19.36
CA GLU A 59 -22.66 -2.84 -19.20
C GLU A 59 -22.10 -2.22 -17.91
N VAL A 60 -21.47 -1.06 -18.06
CA VAL A 60 -21.01 -0.20 -16.96
C VAL A 60 -21.84 1.08 -16.95
N LYS A 61 -22.39 1.42 -15.78
CA LYS A 61 -23.18 2.63 -15.57
C LYS A 61 -22.34 3.72 -14.97
N PHE A 62 -22.38 4.91 -15.58
CA PHE A 62 -21.67 6.09 -15.12
C PHE A 62 -22.57 7.01 -14.31
N ALA A 63 -22.07 7.50 -13.17
CA ALA A 63 -22.73 8.50 -12.35
C ALA A 63 -22.07 9.88 -12.56
N SER A 64 -22.88 10.95 -12.47
CA SER A 64 -22.36 12.31 -12.58
C SER A 64 -21.45 12.63 -11.39
N GLY A 65 -20.24 13.10 -11.69
CA GLY A 65 -19.25 13.49 -10.67
C GLY A 65 -18.36 12.34 -10.19
N GLU A 66 -18.58 11.11 -10.67
CA GLU A 66 -17.72 9.97 -10.44
C GLU A 66 -16.83 9.72 -11.66
N ILE A 67 -15.60 9.29 -11.43
CA ILE A 67 -14.64 8.92 -12.47
C ILE A 67 -14.22 7.48 -12.21
N PRO A 68 -14.95 6.49 -12.78
CA PRO A 68 -14.55 5.09 -12.69
C PRO A 68 -13.14 4.88 -13.22
N VAL A 69 -12.39 4.02 -12.53
CA VAL A 69 -10.99 3.71 -12.85
C VAL A 69 -10.92 2.35 -13.51
N PHE A 70 -10.32 2.31 -14.68
CA PHE A 70 -10.04 1.08 -15.40
C PHE A 70 -8.54 0.93 -15.66
N LEU A 71 -8.09 -0.33 -15.71
CA LEU A 71 -6.77 -0.72 -16.17
C LEU A 71 -6.94 -1.64 -17.35
N SER A 72 -6.09 -1.50 -18.35
CA SER A 72 -6.07 -2.38 -19.52
C SER A 72 -4.75 -3.11 -19.62
N PHE A 73 -4.83 -4.38 -20.02
CA PHE A 73 -3.69 -5.26 -20.21
C PHE A 73 -3.79 -5.92 -21.59
N ALA A 74 -2.71 -5.92 -22.34
CA ALA A 74 -2.60 -6.69 -23.58
C ALA A 74 -2.48 -8.19 -23.22
N SER A 75 -3.61 -8.85 -23.01
CA SER A 75 -3.71 -10.22 -22.50
C SER A 75 -5.04 -10.84 -22.94
N ASP A 76 -5.04 -12.16 -23.12
CA ASP A 76 -6.21 -12.98 -23.45
C ASP A 76 -6.87 -13.64 -22.21
N ARG A 77 -6.32 -13.40 -21.01
CA ARG A 77 -6.76 -14.04 -19.77
C ARG A 77 -6.62 -13.16 -18.56
N THR A 78 -7.33 -13.52 -17.50
CA THR A 78 -7.19 -12.97 -16.16
C THR A 78 -6.50 -13.95 -15.23
N TYR A 79 -5.83 -13.40 -14.22
CA TYR A 79 -5.22 -14.14 -13.11
C TYR A 79 -6.01 -13.82 -11.84
N ASN A 80 -6.43 -14.87 -11.13
CA ASN A 80 -7.26 -14.75 -9.95
C ASN A 80 -6.43 -14.92 -8.69
N PHE A 81 -6.59 -14.02 -7.73
CA PHE A 81 -5.97 -14.09 -6.42
C PHE A 81 -6.86 -13.41 -5.37
N THR A 82 -6.45 -13.39 -4.12
CA THR A 82 -7.21 -12.70 -3.06
C THR A 82 -6.34 -11.68 -2.36
N VAL A 83 -6.97 -10.54 -2.01
CA VAL A 83 -6.40 -9.52 -1.14
C VAL A 83 -7.34 -9.32 0.05
N ASN A 84 -6.86 -9.57 1.26
CA ASN A 84 -7.67 -9.54 2.48
C ASN A 84 -8.96 -10.35 2.34
N GLU A 85 -8.85 -11.59 1.83
CA GLU A 85 -9.96 -12.54 1.60
C GLU A 85 -10.95 -12.12 0.50
N ARG A 86 -10.75 -10.99 -0.17
CA ARG A 86 -11.58 -10.50 -1.28
C ARG A 86 -10.96 -10.93 -2.61
N GLY A 87 -11.76 -11.51 -3.49
CA GLY A 87 -11.31 -11.97 -4.81
C GLY A 87 -10.93 -10.79 -5.71
N TRP A 88 -9.78 -10.92 -6.39
CA TRP A 88 -9.28 -10.01 -7.40
C TRP A 88 -9.05 -10.74 -8.71
N GLU A 89 -9.27 -10.02 -9.80
CA GLU A 89 -8.91 -10.41 -11.16
C GLU A 89 -7.89 -9.42 -11.70
N TRP A 90 -6.85 -9.93 -12.36
CA TRP A 90 -5.77 -9.10 -12.88
C TRP A 90 -5.37 -9.56 -14.28
N GLY A 91 -4.95 -8.64 -15.15
CA GLY A 91 -4.65 -8.96 -16.55
C GLY A 91 -3.17 -9.24 -16.83
N SER A 92 -2.32 -9.33 -15.82
CA SER A 92 -0.88 -9.64 -15.93
C SER A 92 -0.53 -10.88 -15.11
N PRO A 93 0.48 -11.68 -15.51
CA PRO A 93 0.96 -12.82 -14.74
C PRO A 93 1.62 -12.44 -13.42
N SER A 94 1.77 -11.16 -13.14
CA SER A 94 2.31 -10.63 -11.89
C SER A 94 1.66 -9.32 -11.51
N ILE A 95 1.75 -8.94 -10.22
CA ILE A 95 1.28 -7.67 -9.68
C ILE A 95 2.32 -7.05 -8.76
N LEU A 96 2.54 -5.74 -8.86
CA LEU A 96 3.42 -5.00 -7.98
C LEU A 96 2.75 -4.78 -6.61
N ALA A 97 3.53 -4.84 -5.54
CA ALA A 97 3.06 -4.51 -4.19
C ALA A 97 2.45 -3.10 -4.15
N ALA A 98 3.04 -2.14 -4.85
CA ALA A 98 2.52 -0.76 -4.97
C ALA A 98 1.10 -0.70 -5.56
N ASP A 99 0.78 -1.56 -6.54
CA ASP A 99 -0.56 -1.65 -7.12
C ASP A 99 -1.56 -2.26 -6.14
N ILE A 100 -1.14 -3.24 -5.34
CA ILE A 100 -1.98 -3.84 -4.29
C ILE A 100 -2.32 -2.79 -3.22
N TYR A 101 -1.34 -2.00 -2.74
CA TYR A 101 -1.58 -0.91 -1.80
C TYR A 101 -2.54 0.12 -2.38
N ARG A 102 -2.24 0.59 -3.60
CA ARG A 102 -2.98 1.66 -4.27
C ARG A 102 -4.41 1.29 -4.56
N TYR A 103 -4.62 0.15 -5.22
CA TYR A 103 -5.94 -0.26 -5.69
C TYR A 103 -6.74 -1.02 -4.64
N GLY A 104 -6.07 -1.61 -3.65
CA GLY A 104 -6.68 -2.24 -2.49
C GLY A 104 -7.07 -1.27 -1.38
N GLU A 105 -6.73 0.04 -1.55
CA GLU A 105 -6.95 1.06 -0.52
C GLU A 105 -6.32 0.66 0.83
N ILE A 106 -5.13 0.00 0.76
CA ILE A 106 -4.44 -0.51 1.94
C ILE A 106 -3.47 0.56 2.45
N ASP A 107 -3.49 0.77 3.77
CA ASP A 107 -2.57 1.70 4.43
C ASP A 107 -1.11 1.25 4.22
N GLU A 108 -0.26 2.15 3.74
CA GLU A 108 1.17 1.89 3.50
C GLU A 108 1.96 1.62 4.80
N GLU A 109 1.39 1.89 5.97
CA GLU A 109 1.98 1.51 7.25
C GLU A 109 1.82 0.00 7.55
N LEU A 110 0.91 -0.70 6.88
CA LEU A 110 0.77 -2.15 6.96
C LEU A 110 1.82 -2.86 6.08
N GLU A 111 2.15 -4.09 6.41
CA GLU A 111 2.94 -4.96 5.54
C GLU A 111 2.03 -5.94 4.79
N LEU A 112 2.35 -6.22 3.53
CA LEU A 112 1.69 -7.27 2.76
C LEU A 112 2.38 -8.61 3.01
N ILE A 113 1.57 -9.66 3.12
CA ILE A 113 2.00 -11.04 3.38
C ILE A 113 1.48 -11.95 2.30
N LEU A 114 2.32 -12.84 1.81
CA LEU A 114 1.93 -13.94 0.93
C LEU A 114 1.72 -15.21 1.76
N ASP A 115 0.46 -15.64 1.91
CA ASP A 115 0.10 -16.81 2.74
C ASP A 115 0.70 -18.12 2.22
N SER A 116 0.81 -18.31 0.90
CA SER A 116 1.31 -19.53 0.26
C SER A 116 2.79 -19.82 0.56
N ALA A 117 3.56 -18.81 0.95
CA ALA A 117 4.99 -18.92 1.26
C ALA A 117 5.30 -18.89 2.76
N GLY A 118 4.36 -19.31 3.61
CA GLY A 118 4.57 -19.35 5.07
C GLY A 118 4.64 -17.96 5.70
N ASP A 119 3.72 -17.08 5.35
CA ASP A 119 3.65 -15.69 5.83
C ASP A 119 4.87 -14.83 5.41
N ALA A 120 5.39 -15.05 4.21
CA ALA A 120 6.47 -14.23 3.69
C ALA A 120 6.01 -12.78 3.49
N VAL A 121 6.79 -11.82 4.01
CA VAL A 121 6.54 -10.39 3.79
C VAL A 121 6.89 -10.05 2.35
N ILE A 122 5.95 -9.42 1.64
CA ILE A 122 6.16 -8.86 0.31
C ILE A 122 6.82 -7.48 0.49
N PRO A 123 8.03 -7.24 -0.04
CA PRO A 123 8.65 -5.92 0.00
C PRO A 123 7.76 -4.86 -0.67
N THR A 124 7.83 -3.60 -0.24
CA THR A 124 7.01 -2.51 -0.81
C THR A 124 7.34 -2.23 -2.29
N ASP A 125 8.54 -2.57 -2.73
CA ASP A 125 8.99 -2.54 -4.14
C ASP A 125 8.96 -3.93 -4.80
N GLY A 126 8.33 -4.90 -4.13
CA GLY A 126 8.24 -6.29 -4.57
C GLY A 126 7.14 -6.52 -5.60
N GLU A 127 7.20 -7.71 -6.19
CA GLU A 127 6.25 -8.22 -7.17
C GLU A 127 5.79 -9.62 -6.76
N VAL A 128 4.52 -9.93 -6.99
CA VAL A 128 3.93 -11.25 -6.74
C VAL A 128 3.59 -11.90 -8.06
N ALA A 129 4.12 -13.11 -8.31
CA ALA A 129 3.73 -13.92 -9.46
C ALA A 129 2.33 -14.50 -9.23
N LEU A 130 1.47 -14.43 -10.25
CA LEU A 130 0.07 -14.88 -10.22
C LEU A 130 -0.17 -16.09 -11.15
N ASP A 131 0.84 -16.51 -11.89
CA ASP A 131 0.78 -17.60 -12.88
C ASP A 131 1.14 -18.98 -12.29
N GLY A 132 1.23 -19.07 -10.97
CA GLY A 132 1.48 -20.29 -10.23
C GLY A 132 0.33 -21.32 -10.34
N ALA A 133 0.56 -22.53 -9.80
CA ALA A 133 -0.42 -23.63 -9.83
C ALA A 133 -1.60 -23.44 -8.85
N GLY A 134 -1.67 -22.35 -8.12
CA GLY A 134 -2.68 -22.07 -7.10
C GLY A 134 -3.22 -20.65 -7.19
N VAL A 135 -4.17 -20.34 -6.30
CA VAL A 135 -4.67 -18.97 -6.09
C VAL A 135 -3.83 -18.33 -5.00
N GLU A 136 -3.09 -17.30 -5.35
CA GLU A 136 -2.29 -16.56 -4.38
C GLU A 136 -3.19 -15.84 -3.37
N ARG A 137 -2.78 -15.85 -2.11
CA ARG A 137 -3.49 -15.19 -1.03
C ARG A 137 -2.60 -14.14 -0.40
N ILE A 138 -3.01 -12.89 -0.54
CA ILE A 138 -2.31 -11.74 -0.01
C ILE A 138 -3.12 -11.16 1.14
N ARG A 139 -2.48 -10.86 2.25
CA ARG A 139 -3.11 -10.17 3.40
C ARG A 139 -2.28 -8.97 3.79
N SER A 140 -2.93 -7.95 4.29
CA SER A 140 -2.26 -6.88 5.02
C SER A 140 -2.30 -7.15 6.53
N ARG A 141 -1.23 -6.79 7.24
CA ARG A 141 -1.17 -6.83 8.70
C ARG A 141 -0.29 -5.73 9.27
N GLU A 142 -0.42 -5.49 10.56
CA GLU A 142 0.51 -4.65 11.29
C GLU A 142 1.94 -5.22 11.21
N PRO A 143 2.96 -4.40 10.88
CA PRO A 143 4.34 -4.87 10.83
C PRO A 143 4.81 -5.27 12.22
N LYS A 144 5.53 -6.40 12.33
CA LYS A 144 6.17 -6.82 13.58
C LYS A 144 7.40 -5.98 13.89
N MET A 145 8.08 -5.48 12.87
CA MET A 145 9.28 -4.65 12.98
C MET A 145 9.09 -3.33 12.25
N VAL A 146 9.60 -2.26 12.85
CA VAL A 146 9.63 -0.92 12.24
C VAL A 146 11.03 -0.34 12.27
N THR A 147 11.34 0.51 11.30
CA THR A 147 12.62 1.25 11.29
C THR A 147 12.42 2.60 11.95
N ILE A 148 13.18 2.85 13.02
CA ILE A 148 13.34 4.15 13.67
C ILE A 148 14.73 4.69 13.39
N LYS A 149 14.97 5.98 13.65
CA LYS A 149 16.32 6.59 13.64
C LYS A 149 16.74 6.88 15.07
N VAL A 150 17.93 6.40 15.48
CA VAL A 150 18.50 6.70 16.77
C VAL A 150 19.87 7.35 16.54
N ASN A 151 20.03 8.60 16.99
CA ASN A 151 21.22 9.43 16.74
C ASN A 151 21.59 9.45 15.24
N GLY A 152 20.58 9.64 14.36
CA GLY A 152 20.74 9.70 12.91
C GLY A 152 20.94 8.35 12.21
N ARG A 153 21.05 7.23 12.94
CA ARG A 153 21.27 5.89 12.39
C ARG A 153 19.97 5.08 12.35
N PRO A 154 19.61 4.42 11.25
CA PRO A 154 18.44 3.56 11.18
C PRO A 154 18.63 2.33 12.09
N ARG A 155 17.55 1.95 12.77
CA ARG A 155 17.47 0.78 13.65
C ARG A 155 16.13 0.09 13.43
N ALA A 156 16.15 -1.22 13.16
CA ALA A 156 14.96 -2.05 13.16
C ALA A 156 14.63 -2.45 14.60
N VAL A 157 13.39 -2.20 15.02
CA VAL A 157 12.89 -2.52 16.37
C VAL A 157 11.50 -3.11 16.27
N GLU A 158 11.07 -3.86 17.27
CA GLU A 158 9.70 -4.36 17.35
C GLU A 158 8.70 -3.21 17.44
N LYS A 159 7.57 -3.31 16.72
CA LYS A 159 6.47 -2.34 16.82
C LYS A 159 5.66 -2.59 18.11
N ARG A 160 6.20 -2.15 19.22
CA ARG A 160 5.61 -2.21 20.57
C ARG A 160 6.04 -1.01 21.41
N PRO A 161 5.48 -0.82 22.60
CA PRO A 161 6.04 0.12 23.55
C PRO A 161 7.49 -0.24 23.93
N HIS A 162 8.39 0.74 23.87
CA HIS A 162 9.77 0.63 24.32
C HIS A 162 9.98 1.53 25.53
N SER A 163 10.68 1.01 26.51
CA SER A 163 11.03 1.79 27.70
C SER A 163 12.20 2.75 27.42
N TYR A 164 12.34 3.75 28.26
CA TYR A 164 13.50 4.64 28.28
C TYR A 164 14.82 3.86 28.23
N ARG A 165 14.95 2.79 29.04
CA ARG A 165 16.18 1.98 29.11
C ARG A 165 16.44 1.21 27.81
N GLU A 166 15.41 0.70 27.14
CA GLU A 166 15.53 0.04 25.84
C GLU A 166 15.99 1.01 24.74
N ILE A 167 15.42 2.22 24.69
CA ILE A 167 15.85 3.24 23.72
C ILE A 167 17.31 3.69 24.00
N ALA A 168 17.68 3.87 25.26
CA ALA A 168 19.08 4.15 25.62
C ALA A 168 20.03 3.03 25.18
N ALA A 169 19.65 1.75 25.35
CA ALA A 169 20.44 0.60 24.93
C ALA A 169 20.62 0.49 23.40
N ILE A 170 19.63 0.93 22.62
CA ILE A 170 19.75 0.99 21.15
C ILE A 170 20.81 2.03 20.74
N ALA A 171 20.93 3.14 21.48
CA ALA A 171 21.91 4.20 21.20
C ALA A 171 23.30 3.84 21.72
N TYR A 172 23.37 3.28 22.91
CA TYR A 172 24.59 2.93 23.63
C TYR A 172 24.52 1.47 24.08
N PRO A 173 25.18 0.54 23.39
CA PRO A 173 25.22 -0.86 23.82
C PRO A 173 25.75 -0.99 25.26
N ASN A 174 25.04 -1.71 26.13
CA ASN A 174 25.31 -1.87 27.55
C ASN A 174 25.37 -0.52 28.31
N PRO A 175 24.25 0.24 28.34
CA PRO A 175 24.22 1.54 29.00
C PRO A 175 24.45 1.39 30.51
N ASP A 176 25.33 2.22 31.06
CA ASP A 176 25.60 2.28 32.48
C ASP A 176 24.74 3.38 33.13
N PHE A 177 23.64 2.99 33.72
CA PHE A 177 22.71 3.91 34.38
C PHE A 177 23.13 4.28 35.81
N GLU A 178 24.20 3.70 36.36
CA GLU A 178 24.73 4.07 37.66
C GLU A 178 25.57 5.33 37.55
N ASN A 179 26.45 5.40 36.54
CA ASN A 179 27.40 6.46 36.36
C ASN A 179 26.99 7.56 35.38
N PHE A 180 26.00 7.27 34.51
CA PHE A 180 25.58 8.20 33.47
C PHE A 180 24.06 8.48 33.49
N ASN A 181 23.73 9.74 33.14
CA ASN A 181 22.38 10.15 32.79
C ASN A 181 22.22 10.10 31.28
N TYR A 182 21.05 9.67 30.83
CA TYR A 182 20.65 9.67 29.41
C TYR A 182 19.50 10.63 29.21
N THR A 183 19.65 11.59 28.30
CA THR A 183 18.57 12.47 27.88
C THR A 183 18.06 11.95 26.54
N ILE A 184 16.79 11.63 26.46
CA ILE A 184 16.15 11.08 25.26
C ILE A 184 15.05 12.03 24.82
N THR A 185 15.17 12.58 23.61
CA THR A 185 14.12 13.31 22.94
C THR A 185 13.62 12.53 21.73
N TYR A 186 12.36 12.69 21.36
CA TYR A 186 11.80 12.03 20.19
C TYR A 186 10.99 12.99 19.32
N LEU A 187 10.93 12.68 18.01
CA LEU A 187 10.16 13.38 16.98
C LEU A 187 9.36 12.35 16.17
N HIS A 188 8.30 12.82 15.53
CA HIS A 188 7.45 12.02 14.66
C HIS A 188 6.80 10.82 15.36
N GLY A 189 6.46 10.96 16.63
CA GLY A 189 5.70 9.96 17.39
C GLY A 189 4.28 9.76 16.85
N VAL A 190 3.49 8.93 17.54
CA VAL A 190 2.08 8.68 17.20
C VAL A 190 1.34 10.01 17.15
N HIS A 191 0.52 10.24 16.10
CA HIS A 191 -0.16 11.52 15.82
C HIS A 191 0.78 12.74 15.68
N GLY A 192 2.04 12.52 15.28
CA GLY A 192 3.02 13.59 15.12
C GLY A 192 3.60 14.13 16.43
N ALA A 193 3.41 13.40 17.54
CA ALA A 193 3.92 13.81 18.85
C ALA A 193 5.44 13.94 18.88
N GLU A 194 5.93 14.90 19.65
CA GLU A 194 7.34 15.10 19.97
C GLU A 194 7.49 15.42 21.45
N GLY A 195 8.64 15.11 22.04
CA GLY A 195 8.87 15.33 23.46
C GLY A 195 10.09 14.63 24.00
N ASP A 196 10.11 14.49 25.31
CA ASP A 196 11.13 13.80 26.06
C ASP A 196 10.61 12.43 26.54
N LEU A 197 11.48 11.43 26.57
CA LEU A 197 11.22 10.16 27.21
C LEU A 197 12.08 10.07 28.46
N VAL A 198 11.46 9.97 29.63
CA VAL A 198 12.16 9.95 30.91
C VAL A 198 12.17 8.56 31.56
N GLU A 199 13.06 8.35 32.53
CA GLU A 199 13.17 7.06 33.21
C GLU A 199 11.83 6.65 33.86
N GLY A 200 11.47 5.38 33.65
CA GLY A 200 10.18 4.82 34.10
C GLY A 200 9.06 4.92 33.07
N GLU A 201 9.21 5.68 32.02
CA GLU A 201 8.24 5.80 30.95
C GLU A 201 8.47 4.80 29.80
N THR A 202 7.42 4.60 29.00
CA THR A 202 7.42 3.86 27.75
C THR A 202 6.85 4.69 26.63
N ILE A 203 7.30 4.44 25.39
CA ILE A 203 6.78 5.09 24.20
C ILE A 203 6.44 4.07 23.12
N GLN A 204 5.24 4.18 22.54
CA GLN A 204 4.85 3.37 21.39
C GLN A 204 5.67 3.79 20.18
N VAL A 205 6.50 2.90 19.65
CA VAL A 205 7.27 3.19 18.44
C VAL A 205 6.47 2.96 17.17
N LYS A 206 6.77 3.78 16.16
CA LYS A 206 6.26 3.60 14.79
C LYS A 206 7.36 3.86 13.77
N LYS A 207 7.12 3.47 12.52
CA LYS A 207 8.02 3.71 11.39
C LYS A 207 8.36 5.21 11.27
N GLY A 208 9.64 5.52 11.12
CA GLY A 208 10.11 6.88 10.88
C GLY A 208 10.30 7.75 12.13
N MET A 209 9.99 7.28 13.34
CA MET A 209 10.33 8.01 14.57
C MET A 209 11.83 8.26 14.67
N VAL A 210 12.17 9.42 15.21
CA VAL A 210 13.55 9.85 15.42
C VAL A 210 13.79 10.03 16.92
N PHE A 211 14.82 9.39 17.44
CA PHE A 211 15.29 9.53 18.81
C PHE A 211 16.68 10.15 18.84
N ASN A 212 16.86 11.19 19.65
CA ASN A 212 18.16 11.74 19.97
C ASN A 212 18.48 11.37 21.42
N VAL A 213 19.50 10.58 21.60
CA VAL A 213 19.95 10.09 22.91
C VAL A 213 21.32 10.68 23.22
N ARG A 214 21.42 11.42 24.31
CA ARG A 214 22.66 12.00 24.80
C ARG A 214 23.01 11.39 26.14
N ARG A 215 24.30 11.16 26.36
CA ARG A 215 24.86 10.68 27.63
C ARG A 215 25.62 11.80 28.31
N SER A 216 25.47 11.96 29.62
CA SER A 216 26.26 12.86 30.49
C SER A 216 26.63 12.15 31.76
N ASP A 217 27.76 12.53 32.35
CA ASP A 217 28.20 12.01 33.64
C ASP A 217 27.24 12.42 34.74
N LYS A 218 27.03 11.53 35.73
CA LYS A 218 26.39 11.88 36.98
C LYS A 218 27.36 12.63 37.87
N SER A 219 26.95 13.80 38.35
CA SER A 219 27.69 14.62 39.31
C SER A 219 27.58 14.01 40.70
#